data_ffa82340f84bebd4690e343739753d57
#
_entry.id   ffa82340f84bebd4690e343739753d57
#
_cell.length_a   1.000
_cell.length_b   1.000
_cell.length_c   1.000
_cell.angle_alpha   90.00
_cell.angle_beta   90.00
_cell.angle_gamma   90.00
#
_symmetry.space_group_name_H-M   'P 1'
#
loop_
_entity.id
_entity.type
_entity.pdbx_description
1 polymer ?
#
loop_
_entity_poly.entity_id
_entity_poly.type
_entity_poly.pdbx_seq_one_letter_code
_entity_poly.pdbx_strand_id
1 'polypeptide(L)'
;MNDNVITKIKEHLSANQLKMFRSTCFGHFLDLKQLKLQGQLVHCLLLREVNHPATDEIWFSIGGYNLRFSIVEFGIITGLKCVDDFDRSSIANYEKNTLIEKYFNGADKVKREAVEEYFFSGKFDCDEDAVKIAVLYFVMMYFFTSLKDKFVIKDYVDIVDAGLFNEYCWGRDVFSFTVESIKGKMLRVQKKGDSYHYYMLNGSPLVL
;
A
#
# COMPACT_ATOMS: atom_id res chain seq x y z
N MET A 1 8.66 -1.86 3.53
CA MET A 1 7.51 -1.68 4.43
C MET A 1 8.03 -0.88 5.61
N ASN A 2 7.38 0.17 5.99
CA ASN A 2 7.90 1.09 7.00
C ASN A 2 7.18 0.81 8.33
N ASP A 3 7.76 -0.04 9.18
CA ASP A 3 7.21 -0.39 10.52
C ASP A 3 6.92 0.84 11.38
N ASN A 4 7.55 1.96 11.05
CA ASN A 4 7.33 3.25 11.67
C ASN A 4 5.90 3.79 11.40
N VAL A 5 5.24 3.42 10.29
CA VAL A 5 3.88 3.91 9.96
C VAL A 5 2.85 3.43 10.99
N ILE A 6 2.88 2.14 11.33
CA ILE A 6 1.96 1.56 12.32
C ILE A 6 2.18 2.18 13.71
N THR A 7 3.44 2.33 14.10
CA THR A 7 3.81 2.99 15.38
C THR A 7 3.30 4.43 15.41
N LYS A 8 3.51 5.19 14.35
CA LYS A 8 3.03 6.57 14.24
C LYS A 8 1.50 6.67 14.33
N ILE A 9 0.76 5.74 13.70
CA ILE A 9 -0.70 5.70 13.81
C ILE A 9 -1.12 5.48 15.27
N LYS A 10 -0.47 4.55 15.98
CA LYS A 10 -0.77 4.28 17.39
C LYS A 10 -0.46 5.45 18.31
N GLU A 11 0.57 6.23 18.00
CA GLU A 11 1.03 7.35 18.82
C GLU A 11 0.22 8.63 18.57
N HIS A 12 -0.29 8.84 17.35
CA HIS A 12 -0.93 10.11 16.97
C HIS A 12 -2.46 10.08 17.05
N LEU A 13 -3.08 8.91 16.94
CA LEU A 13 -4.53 8.80 17.10
C LEU A 13 -4.93 8.74 18.57
N SER A 14 -6.00 9.44 18.93
CA SER A 14 -6.65 9.29 20.25
C SER A 14 -7.19 7.86 20.43
N ALA A 15 -7.51 7.48 21.65
CA ALA A 15 -8.04 6.15 21.95
C ALA A 15 -9.33 5.84 21.16
N ASN A 16 -10.20 6.85 20.97
CA ASN A 16 -11.44 6.70 20.18
C ASN A 16 -11.13 6.55 18.69
N GLN A 17 -10.28 7.42 18.13
CA GLN A 17 -9.84 7.36 16.73
C GLN A 17 -9.13 6.05 16.41
N LEU A 18 -8.28 5.55 17.32
CA LEU A 18 -7.59 4.28 17.19
C LEU A 18 -8.58 3.09 17.19
N LYS A 19 -9.63 3.15 18.03
CA LYS A 19 -10.72 2.18 18.02
C LYS A 19 -11.47 2.19 16.68
N MET A 20 -11.76 3.37 16.14
CA MET A 20 -12.39 3.53 14.83
C MET A 20 -11.49 3.02 13.71
N PHE A 21 -10.18 3.37 13.72
CA PHE A 21 -9.22 2.84 12.75
C PHE A 21 -9.13 1.31 12.82
N ARG A 22 -9.18 0.73 14.01
CA ARG A 22 -9.18 -0.73 14.22
C ARG A 22 -10.39 -1.42 13.58
N SER A 23 -11.52 -0.73 13.43
CA SER A 23 -12.72 -1.26 12.75
C SER A 23 -12.66 -1.14 11.22
N THR A 24 -11.63 -0.52 10.66
CA THR A 24 -11.41 -0.47 9.21
C THR A 24 -10.81 -1.76 8.67
N CYS A 25 -10.84 -1.93 7.34
CA CYS A 25 -10.17 -3.05 6.67
C CYS A 25 -8.65 -3.13 6.93
N PHE A 26 -8.04 -2.08 7.48
CA PHE A 26 -6.62 -2.01 7.84
C PHE A 26 -6.36 -2.25 9.34
N GLY A 27 -7.40 -2.41 10.16
CA GLY A 27 -7.27 -2.51 11.61
C GLY A 27 -6.36 -3.64 12.10
N HIS A 28 -6.38 -4.78 11.41
CA HIS A 28 -5.55 -5.95 11.75
C HIS A 28 -4.05 -5.68 11.60
N PHE A 29 -3.63 -4.71 10.78
CA PHE A 29 -2.23 -4.30 10.66
C PHE A 29 -1.68 -3.69 11.96
N LEU A 30 -2.54 -3.14 12.81
CA LEU A 30 -2.12 -2.63 14.11
C LEU A 30 -1.56 -3.74 15.03
N ASP A 31 -1.98 -4.98 14.84
CA ASP A 31 -1.58 -6.12 15.67
C ASP A 31 -0.38 -6.89 15.10
N LEU A 32 0.11 -6.49 13.92
CA LEU A 32 1.29 -7.10 13.35
C LEU A 32 2.51 -6.83 14.23
N LYS A 33 3.25 -7.90 14.50
CA LYS A 33 4.60 -7.77 15.09
C LYS A 33 5.51 -7.08 14.08
N GLN A 34 6.48 -6.31 14.57
CA GLN A 34 7.49 -5.71 13.70
C GLN A 34 8.21 -6.80 12.90
N LEU A 35 7.91 -6.86 11.61
CA LEU A 35 8.55 -7.77 10.67
C LEU A 35 9.75 -7.02 10.06
N LYS A 36 10.93 -7.52 10.29
CA LYS A 36 12.13 -7.01 9.60
C LYS A 36 12.24 -7.67 8.23
N LEU A 37 12.28 -6.84 7.18
CA LEU A 37 12.53 -7.34 5.83
C LEU A 37 13.86 -8.11 5.80
N GLN A 38 13.76 -9.39 5.49
CA GLN A 38 14.93 -10.26 5.29
C GLN A 38 15.49 -10.04 3.87
N GLY A 39 16.21 -8.91 3.68
CA GLY A 39 16.69 -8.50 2.36
C GLY A 39 17.48 -9.60 1.61
N GLN A 40 18.27 -10.40 2.32
CA GLN A 40 18.99 -11.53 1.73
C GLN A 40 18.04 -12.63 1.22
N LEU A 41 16.99 -12.95 1.99
CA LEU A 41 16.01 -13.96 1.58
C LEU A 41 15.25 -13.49 0.33
N VAL A 42 14.76 -12.26 0.36
CA VAL A 42 14.09 -11.66 -0.82
C VAL A 42 15.01 -11.65 -2.03
N HIS A 43 16.28 -11.26 -1.87
CA HIS A 43 17.26 -11.30 -2.95
C HIS A 43 17.46 -12.72 -3.50
N CYS A 44 17.58 -13.71 -2.62
CA CYS A 44 17.70 -15.12 -3.02
C CYS A 44 16.47 -15.62 -3.79
N LEU A 45 15.26 -15.17 -3.43
CA LEU A 45 14.03 -15.48 -4.16
C LEU A 45 14.04 -14.84 -5.55
N LEU A 46 14.38 -13.55 -5.64
CA LEU A 46 14.45 -12.84 -6.92
C LEU A 46 15.45 -13.46 -7.90
N LEU A 47 16.56 -13.99 -7.41
CA LEU A 47 17.53 -14.73 -8.24
C LEU A 47 16.97 -16.06 -8.77
N ARG A 48 15.91 -16.57 -8.19
CA ARG A 48 15.24 -17.83 -8.58
C ARG A 48 13.93 -17.59 -9.33
N GLU A 49 13.66 -16.33 -9.69
CA GLU A 49 12.50 -16.01 -10.53
C GLU A 49 12.59 -16.75 -11.86
N VAL A 50 11.49 -17.43 -12.22
CA VAL A 50 11.32 -18.12 -13.49
C VAL A 50 10.49 -17.26 -14.42
N ASN A 51 10.93 -17.13 -15.67
CA ASN A 51 10.13 -16.44 -16.68
C ASN A 51 8.86 -17.24 -16.98
N HIS A 52 7.71 -16.65 -16.70
CA HIS A 52 6.40 -17.25 -16.93
C HIS A 52 5.49 -16.28 -17.70
N PRO A 53 4.66 -16.76 -18.65
CA PRO A 53 3.82 -15.90 -19.50
C PRO A 53 2.73 -15.15 -18.70
N ALA A 54 2.26 -15.66 -17.55
CA ALA A 54 1.30 -14.96 -16.73
C ALA A 54 1.92 -13.64 -16.21
N THR A 55 1.22 -12.53 -16.43
CA THR A 55 1.71 -11.19 -16.07
C THR A 55 1.40 -10.81 -14.63
N ASP A 56 0.40 -11.43 -14.04
CA ASP A 56 -0.17 -11.19 -12.72
C ASP A 56 0.27 -12.23 -11.66
N GLU A 57 1.35 -12.94 -11.92
CA GLU A 57 1.92 -13.94 -11.02
C GLU A 57 3.45 -13.85 -11.04
N ILE A 58 4.06 -14.30 -9.95
CA ILE A 58 5.52 -14.49 -9.88
C ILE A 58 5.78 -15.98 -9.65
N TRP A 59 6.72 -16.53 -10.37
CA TRP A 59 7.13 -17.92 -10.25
C TRP A 59 8.59 -18.02 -9.83
N PHE A 60 8.87 -18.92 -8.89
CA PHE A 60 10.21 -19.18 -8.38
C PHE A 60 10.54 -20.65 -8.51
N SER A 61 11.79 -20.97 -8.89
CA SER A 61 12.29 -22.35 -8.89
C SER A 61 13.15 -22.59 -7.65
N ILE A 62 12.67 -23.44 -6.75
CA ILE A 62 13.31 -23.73 -5.47
C ILE A 62 13.38 -25.25 -5.28
N GLY A 63 14.59 -25.80 -5.12
CA GLY A 63 14.77 -27.23 -4.91
C GLY A 63 14.25 -28.14 -6.03
N GLY A 64 14.20 -27.64 -7.27
CA GLY A 64 13.65 -28.37 -8.42
C GLY A 64 12.12 -28.23 -8.58
N TYR A 65 11.45 -27.49 -7.71
CA TYR A 65 10.01 -27.23 -7.80
C TYR A 65 9.74 -25.79 -8.21
N ASN A 66 8.70 -25.60 -9.02
CA ASN A 66 8.21 -24.26 -9.36
C ASN A 66 7.09 -23.87 -8.39
N LEU A 67 7.34 -22.80 -7.66
CA LEU A 67 6.40 -22.21 -6.70
C LEU A 67 5.76 -20.98 -7.32
N ARG A 68 4.44 -20.91 -7.25
CA ARG A 68 3.66 -19.76 -7.70
C ARG A 68 3.37 -18.84 -6.52
N PHE A 69 3.42 -17.54 -6.79
CA PHE A 69 2.91 -16.50 -5.92
C PHE A 69 1.93 -15.63 -6.70
N SER A 70 0.67 -15.68 -6.33
CA SER A 70 -0.43 -14.99 -6.99
C SER A 70 -1.21 -14.10 -6.02
N ILE A 71 -2.22 -13.43 -6.53
CA ILE A 71 -3.14 -12.60 -5.73
C ILE A 71 -3.85 -13.40 -4.63
N VAL A 72 -4.00 -14.72 -4.80
CA VAL A 72 -4.64 -15.61 -3.81
C VAL A 72 -3.77 -15.72 -2.56
N GLU A 73 -2.49 -16.08 -2.72
CA GLU A 73 -1.53 -16.18 -1.63
C GLU A 73 -1.36 -14.81 -0.96
N PHE A 74 -1.30 -13.74 -1.78
CA PHE A 74 -1.22 -12.37 -1.28
C PHE A 74 -2.41 -12.01 -0.38
N GLY A 75 -3.64 -12.31 -0.82
CA GLY A 75 -4.84 -12.06 -0.03
C GLY A 75 -4.88 -12.83 1.28
N ILE A 76 -4.47 -14.12 1.27
CA ILE A 76 -4.38 -14.95 2.46
C ILE A 76 -3.39 -14.37 3.49
N ILE A 77 -2.22 -13.92 3.01
CA ILE A 77 -1.15 -13.42 3.89
C ILE A 77 -1.48 -12.04 4.43
N THR A 78 -2.02 -11.15 3.60
CA THR A 78 -2.28 -9.75 3.98
C THR A 78 -3.63 -9.52 4.62
N GLY A 79 -4.60 -10.40 4.42
CA GLY A 79 -5.99 -10.21 4.84
C GLY A 79 -6.72 -9.10 4.06
N LEU A 80 -6.11 -8.56 3.00
CA LEU A 80 -6.72 -7.53 2.18
C LEU A 80 -7.72 -8.11 1.18
N LYS A 81 -8.77 -7.36 0.89
CA LYS A 81 -9.75 -7.70 -0.15
C LYS A 81 -9.07 -7.62 -1.53
N CYS A 82 -9.05 -8.75 -2.23
CA CYS A 82 -8.42 -8.92 -3.55
C CYS A 82 -9.41 -9.13 -4.69
N VAL A 83 -10.68 -9.40 -4.37
CA VAL A 83 -11.74 -9.57 -5.38
C VAL A 83 -12.17 -8.21 -5.90
N ASP A 84 -12.17 -8.04 -7.23
CA ASP A 84 -12.58 -6.79 -7.88
C ASP A 84 -14.10 -6.77 -8.11
N ASP A 85 -14.84 -6.61 -7.04
CA ASP A 85 -16.30 -6.46 -7.02
C ASP A 85 -16.72 -5.03 -6.61
N PHE A 86 -15.76 -4.10 -6.59
CA PHE A 86 -16.01 -2.71 -6.24
C PHE A 86 -16.68 -1.97 -7.40
N ASP A 87 -17.83 -1.37 -7.12
CA ASP A 87 -18.52 -0.53 -8.11
C ASP A 87 -17.84 0.83 -8.26
N ARG A 88 -17.00 0.95 -9.29
CA ARG A 88 -16.27 2.19 -9.60
C ARG A 88 -17.19 3.35 -10.02
N SER A 89 -18.46 3.09 -10.37
CA SER A 89 -19.40 4.16 -10.68
C SER A 89 -19.73 5.00 -9.44
N SER A 90 -19.61 4.42 -8.26
CA SER A 90 -19.83 5.12 -6.98
C SER A 90 -18.85 6.26 -6.71
N ILE A 91 -17.67 6.24 -7.35
CA ILE A 91 -16.65 7.29 -7.23
C ILE A 91 -16.45 8.09 -8.52
N ALA A 92 -16.89 7.58 -9.68
CA ALA A 92 -16.67 8.24 -10.99
C ALA A 92 -17.24 9.67 -11.06
N ASN A 93 -18.28 9.95 -10.28
CA ASN A 93 -18.96 11.25 -10.20
C ASN A 93 -18.89 11.83 -8.77
N TYR A 94 -17.87 11.45 -7.99
CA TYR A 94 -17.73 11.96 -6.63
C TYR A 94 -17.20 13.40 -6.66
N GLU A 95 -18.10 14.37 -6.41
CA GLU A 95 -17.80 15.80 -6.50
C GLU A 95 -17.63 16.47 -5.13
N LYS A 96 -17.89 15.76 -4.02
CA LYS A 96 -17.91 16.40 -2.70
C LYS A 96 -16.56 16.95 -2.27
N ASN A 97 -15.46 16.24 -2.59
CA ASN A 97 -14.06 16.65 -2.30
C ASN A 97 -13.85 17.23 -0.89
N THR A 98 -14.62 16.76 0.09
CA THR A 98 -14.69 17.36 1.44
C THR A 98 -13.33 17.37 2.14
N LEU A 99 -12.57 16.27 2.04
CA LEU A 99 -11.24 16.22 2.62
C LEU A 99 -10.27 17.16 1.91
N ILE A 100 -10.39 17.28 0.58
CA ILE A 100 -9.49 18.13 -0.23
C ILE A 100 -9.75 19.60 0.12
N GLU A 101 -10.99 20.00 0.22
CA GLU A 101 -11.36 21.38 0.57
C GLU A 101 -10.97 21.74 2.00
N LYS A 102 -11.25 20.86 2.97
CA LYS A 102 -10.98 21.11 4.38
C LYS A 102 -9.49 21.09 4.72
N TYR A 103 -8.76 20.11 4.22
CA TYR A 103 -7.40 19.80 4.70
C TYR A 103 -6.30 20.05 3.67
N PHE A 104 -6.65 20.20 2.38
CA PHE A 104 -5.68 20.37 1.31
C PHE A 104 -5.95 21.63 0.45
N ASN A 105 -6.68 22.61 1.00
CA ASN A 105 -6.96 23.92 0.40
C ASN A 105 -7.52 23.85 -1.04
N GLY A 106 -8.37 22.87 -1.33
CA GLY A 106 -8.93 22.68 -2.66
C GLY A 106 -7.92 22.31 -3.75
N ALA A 107 -6.79 21.71 -3.40
CA ALA A 107 -5.73 21.39 -4.34
C ALA A 107 -6.18 20.36 -5.39
N ASP A 108 -5.95 20.62 -6.68
CA ASP A 108 -6.23 19.68 -7.78
C ASP A 108 -5.50 18.34 -7.60
N LYS A 109 -4.32 18.36 -6.94
CA LYS A 109 -3.51 17.18 -6.65
C LYS A 109 -2.97 17.25 -5.23
N VAL A 110 -3.35 16.28 -4.43
CA VAL A 110 -2.88 16.17 -3.03
C VAL A 110 -1.47 15.60 -3.01
N LYS A 111 -0.53 16.31 -2.39
CA LYS A 111 0.84 15.84 -2.19
C LYS A 111 0.89 14.82 -1.05
N ARG A 112 1.76 13.84 -1.17
CA ARG A 112 2.00 12.85 -0.11
C ARG A 112 2.52 13.49 1.17
N GLU A 113 3.45 14.44 1.03
CA GLU A 113 3.97 15.21 2.15
C GLU A 113 2.86 15.96 2.90
N ALA A 114 1.88 16.52 2.15
CA ALA A 114 0.76 17.22 2.77
C ALA A 114 -0.14 16.27 3.60
N VAL A 115 -0.35 15.04 3.13
CA VAL A 115 -1.09 14.02 3.91
C VAL A 115 -0.32 13.69 5.19
N GLU A 116 0.99 13.53 5.11
CA GLU A 116 1.84 13.25 6.26
C GLU A 116 1.85 14.42 7.26
N GLU A 117 2.04 15.64 6.79
CA GLU A 117 2.02 16.86 7.61
C GLU A 117 0.68 17.04 8.33
N TYR A 118 -0.43 16.85 7.61
CA TYR A 118 -1.75 16.97 8.19
C TYR A 118 -2.02 15.89 9.24
N PHE A 119 -1.66 14.64 8.94
CA PHE A 119 -1.79 13.55 9.90
C PHE A 119 -1.05 13.86 11.20
N PHE A 120 0.18 14.37 11.13
CA PHE A 120 0.96 14.73 12.31
C PHE A 120 0.52 16.02 13.01
N SER A 121 -0.19 16.90 12.32
CA SER A 121 -0.71 18.11 12.94
C SER A 121 -1.75 17.83 14.04
N GLY A 122 -2.47 16.70 13.92
CA GLY A 122 -3.54 16.30 14.82
C GLY A 122 -4.75 17.24 14.80
N LYS A 123 -4.82 18.16 13.83
CA LYS A 123 -5.87 19.19 13.73
C LYS A 123 -7.00 18.69 12.84
N PHE A 124 -7.93 17.96 13.41
CA PHE A 124 -9.08 17.42 12.71
C PHE A 124 -10.38 18.02 13.26
N ASP A 125 -11.36 18.22 12.40
CA ASP A 125 -12.66 18.75 12.79
C ASP A 125 -13.48 17.72 13.59
N CYS A 126 -13.31 16.43 13.27
CA CYS A 126 -13.98 15.33 13.94
C CYS A 126 -13.13 14.05 13.89
N ASP A 127 -13.52 13.03 14.66
CA ASP A 127 -12.82 11.76 14.73
C ASP A 127 -12.90 10.98 13.41
N GLU A 128 -14.00 11.11 12.67
CA GLU A 128 -14.16 10.49 11.35
C GLU A 128 -13.13 11.02 10.35
N ASP A 129 -12.93 12.33 10.30
CA ASP A 129 -11.95 12.95 9.41
C ASP A 129 -10.53 12.55 9.82
N ALA A 130 -10.24 12.47 11.12
CA ALA A 130 -8.96 11.96 11.64
C ALA A 130 -8.69 10.53 11.14
N VAL A 131 -9.69 9.66 11.19
CA VAL A 131 -9.56 8.27 10.72
C VAL A 131 -9.40 8.20 9.21
N LYS A 132 -10.13 9.01 8.44
CA LYS A 132 -9.97 9.10 6.98
C LYS A 132 -8.56 9.53 6.58
N ILE A 133 -8.04 10.58 7.22
CA ILE A 133 -6.65 11.03 6.97
C ILE A 133 -5.64 9.96 7.40
N ALA A 134 -5.87 9.26 8.51
CA ALA A 134 -5.03 8.15 8.96
C ALA A 134 -5.04 6.97 7.98
N VAL A 135 -6.20 6.64 7.38
CA VAL A 135 -6.32 5.63 6.33
C VAL A 135 -5.53 6.04 5.09
N LEU A 136 -5.68 7.30 4.65
CA LEU A 136 -4.94 7.82 3.50
C LEU A 136 -3.43 7.81 3.75
N TYR A 137 -3.00 8.25 4.93
CA TYR A 137 -1.61 8.18 5.38
C TYR A 137 -1.09 6.74 5.38
N PHE A 138 -1.86 5.79 5.96
CA PHE A 138 -1.49 4.37 5.99
C PHE A 138 -1.31 3.80 4.60
N VAL A 139 -2.30 3.97 3.73
CA VAL A 139 -2.26 3.44 2.35
C VAL A 139 -1.05 3.97 1.60
N MET A 140 -0.79 5.28 1.68
CA MET A 140 0.31 5.90 0.94
C MET A 140 1.68 5.57 1.49
N MET A 141 1.84 5.54 2.82
CA MET A 141 3.15 5.39 3.46
C MET A 141 3.50 3.94 3.75
N TYR A 142 2.53 3.04 3.78
CA TYR A 142 2.73 1.62 4.06
C TYR A 142 2.77 0.77 2.78
N PHE A 143 1.83 0.96 1.86
CA PHE A 143 1.71 0.15 0.64
C PHE A 143 2.36 0.79 -0.58
N PHE A 144 2.05 2.04 -0.85
CA PHE A 144 2.51 2.72 -2.07
C PHE A 144 3.75 3.59 -1.80
N THR A 145 4.85 2.97 -1.41
CA THR A 145 6.09 3.64 -0.94
C THR A 145 7.03 4.12 -2.06
N SER A 146 6.54 4.31 -3.29
CA SER A 146 7.40 4.78 -4.38
C SER A 146 7.93 6.19 -4.12
N LEU A 147 9.27 6.36 -4.14
CA LEU A 147 9.91 7.68 -4.02
C LEU A 147 9.64 8.60 -5.23
N LYS A 148 9.10 8.06 -6.32
CA LYS A 148 8.85 8.83 -7.55
C LYS A 148 7.49 9.53 -7.52
N ASP A 149 6.53 8.98 -6.79
CA ASP A 149 5.17 9.50 -6.77
C ASP A 149 5.04 10.54 -5.67
N LYS A 150 5.04 11.81 -6.08
CA LYS A 150 4.86 12.96 -5.19
C LYS A 150 3.40 13.20 -4.81
N PHE A 151 2.47 12.66 -5.58
CA PHE A 151 1.04 12.91 -5.41
C PHE A 151 0.29 11.62 -5.05
N VAL A 152 -0.79 11.80 -4.32
CA VAL A 152 -1.78 10.75 -4.06
C VAL A 152 -2.65 10.57 -5.30
N ILE A 153 -3.00 9.32 -5.60
CA ILE A 153 -3.97 9.02 -6.67
C ILE A 153 -5.32 9.58 -6.25
N LYS A 154 -5.95 10.39 -7.13
CA LYS A 154 -7.21 11.07 -6.82
C LYS A 154 -8.30 10.08 -6.39
N ASP A 155 -8.45 8.97 -7.10
CA ASP A 155 -9.45 7.95 -6.78
C ASP A 155 -9.32 7.44 -5.34
N TYR A 156 -8.10 7.32 -4.80
CA TYR A 156 -7.90 6.90 -3.41
C TYR A 156 -8.37 7.96 -2.41
N VAL A 157 -8.18 9.23 -2.75
CA VAL A 157 -8.73 10.33 -1.92
C VAL A 157 -10.25 10.29 -1.95
N ASP A 158 -10.85 10.11 -3.13
CA ASP A 158 -12.30 10.06 -3.31
C ASP A 158 -12.92 8.85 -2.58
N ILE A 159 -12.30 7.66 -2.68
CA ILE A 159 -12.71 6.45 -1.96
C ILE A 159 -12.70 6.69 -0.45
N VAL A 160 -11.65 7.31 0.06
CA VAL A 160 -11.51 7.59 1.50
C VAL A 160 -12.48 8.66 1.94
N ASP A 161 -12.63 9.73 1.17
CA ASP A 161 -13.58 10.82 1.48
C ASP A 161 -15.04 10.33 1.46
N ALA A 162 -15.39 9.47 0.49
CA ALA A 162 -16.71 8.83 0.43
C ALA A 162 -16.95 7.81 1.56
N GLY A 163 -15.92 7.40 2.30
CA GLY A 163 -16.03 6.38 3.33
C GLY A 163 -16.11 4.93 2.80
N LEU A 164 -15.78 4.72 1.52
CA LEU A 164 -15.88 3.42 0.81
C LEU A 164 -14.60 2.57 0.92
N PHE A 165 -13.67 2.96 1.77
CA PHE A 165 -12.37 2.29 1.89
C PHE A 165 -12.46 0.87 2.45
N ASN A 166 -13.55 0.49 3.13
CA ASN A 166 -13.77 -0.88 3.60
C ASN A 166 -14.25 -1.83 2.48
N GLU A 167 -14.94 -1.29 1.49
CA GLU A 167 -15.48 -2.03 0.34
C GLU A 167 -14.47 -2.17 -0.79
N TYR A 168 -13.50 -1.25 -0.85
CA TYR A 168 -12.53 -1.20 -1.94
C TYR A 168 -11.56 -2.39 -1.93
N CYS A 169 -11.15 -2.84 -3.12
CA CYS A 169 -10.27 -3.99 -3.31
C CYS A 169 -8.76 -3.62 -3.22
N TRP A 170 -8.34 -3.05 -2.09
CA TRP A 170 -6.95 -2.61 -1.86
C TRP A 170 -5.91 -3.67 -2.14
N GLY A 171 -6.23 -4.94 -1.82
CA GLY A 171 -5.31 -6.05 -2.03
C GLY A 171 -4.93 -6.23 -3.49
N ARG A 172 -5.84 -5.97 -4.43
CA ARG A 172 -5.56 -6.04 -5.86
C ARG A 172 -4.55 -4.99 -6.30
N ASP A 173 -4.78 -3.73 -5.92
CA ASP A 173 -3.89 -2.62 -6.33
C ASP A 173 -2.50 -2.77 -5.70
N VAL A 174 -2.44 -3.12 -4.40
CA VAL A 174 -1.17 -3.35 -3.70
C VAL A 174 -0.42 -4.54 -4.29
N PHE A 175 -1.12 -5.62 -4.64
CA PHE A 175 -0.53 -6.79 -5.29
C PHE A 175 0.05 -6.42 -6.66
N SER A 176 -0.72 -5.76 -7.52
CA SER A 176 -0.26 -5.32 -8.86
C SER A 176 0.98 -4.45 -8.75
N PHE A 177 0.97 -3.46 -7.85
CA PHE A 177 2.12 -2.60 -7.60
C PHE A 177 3.35 -3.36 -7.10
N THR A 178 3.15 -4.39 -6.26
CA THR A 178 4.21 -5.27 -5.76
C THR A 178 4.80 -6.11 -6.89
N VAL A 179 3.95 -6.76 -7.69
CA VAL A 179 4.36 -7.61 -8.82
C VAL A 179 5.14 -6.79 -9.86
N GLU A 180 4.66 -5.62 -10.25
CA GLU A 180 5.37 -4.72 -11.18
C GLU A 180 6.76 -4.32 -10.68
N SER A 181 6.89 -4.10 -9.37
CA SER A 181 8.16 -3.78 -8.76
C SER A 181 9.16 -4.93 -8.75
N ILE A 182 8.67 -6.16 -8.60
CA ILE A 182 9.48 -7.38 -8.39
C ILE A 182 9.78 -8.07 -9.72
N LYS A 183 8.76 -8.32 -10.53
CA LYS A 183 8.85 -9.16 -11.74
C LYS A 183 9.93 -8.68 -12.71
N GLY A 184 10.83 -9.57 -13.06
CA GLY A 184 11.98 -9.29 -13.94
C GLY A 184 12.99 -8.28 -13.35
N LYS A 185 12.99 -8.07 -12.04
CA LYS A 185 13.85 -7.08 -11.40
C LYS A 185 15.32 -7.42 -11.58
N MET A 186 15.70 -8.66 -11.38
CA MET A 186 17.09 -9.09 -11.49
C MET A 186 17.60 -9.01 -12.94
N LEU A 187 16.77 -9.38 -13.92
CA LEU A 187 17.12 -9.24 -15.33
C LEU A 187 17.36 -7.77 -15.73
N ARG A 188 16.59 -6.84 -15.17
CA ARG A 188 16.76 -5.40 -15.40
C ARG A 188 18.05 -4.86 -14.77
N VAL A 189 18.40 -5.32 -13.57
CA VAL A 189 19.64 -4.95 -12.88
C VAL A 189 20.86 -5.45 -13.63
N GLN A 190 20.86 -6.72 -14.06
CA GLN A 190 21.95 -7.32 -14.83
C GLN A 190 22.20 -6.62 -16.18
N LYS A 191 21.13 -6.24 -16.90
CA LYS A 191 21.24 -5.52 -18.18
C LYS A 191 21.84 -4.13 -18.07
N LYS A 192 21.75 -3.47 -16.92
CA LYS A 192 22.31 -2.12 -16.72
C LYS A 192 23.80 -2.10 -16.43
N GLY A 193 24.41 -3.27 -16.17
CA GLY A 193 25.86 -3.37 -15.91
C GLY A 193 26.30 -2.64 -14.64
N ASP A 194 25.38 -2.29 -13.76
CA ASP A 194 25.70 -1.57 -12.51
C ASP A 194 26.49 -2.48 -11.56
N SER A 195 27.70 -2.09 -11.25
CA SER A 195 28.58 -2.79 -10.30
C SER A 195 28.10 -2.69 -8.85
N TYR A 196 27.10 -1.86 -8.55
CA TYR A 196 26.48 -1.72 -7.24
C TYR A 196 25.05 -2.24 -7.28
N HIS A 197 24.81 -3.31 -6.56
CA HIS A 197 23.55 -4.08 -6.58
C HIS A 197 22.48 -3.49 -5.65
N TYR A 198 22.29 -2.17 -5.66
CA TYR A 198 21.17 -1.54 -4.96
C TYR A 198 19.96 -1.47 -5.89
N TYR A 199 18.88 -2.09 -5.47
CA TYR A 199 17.59 -1.95 -6.13
C TYR A 199 16.49 -1.73 -5.09
N MET A 200 15.51 -0.93 -5.47
CA MET A 200 14.35 -0.67 -4.64
C MET A 200 13.22 -1.60 -5.03
N LEU A 201 12.54 -2.13 -4.03
CA LEU A 201 11.28 -2.84 -4.17
C LEU A 201 10.18 -1.97 -3.57
N ASN A 202 9.10 -1.81 -4.31
CA ASN A 202 7.90 -1.09 -3.89
C ASN A 202 6.80 -2.07 -3.52
N GLY A 203 5.74 -1.59 -2.89
CA GLY A 203 4.63 -2.41 -2.46
C GLY A 203 4.91 -3.19 -1.18
N SER A 204 4.48 -4.43 -1.13
CA SER A 204 4.59 -5.29 0.05
C SER A 204 5.52 -6.50 -0.18
N PRO A 205 6.83 -6.31 -0.40
CA PRO A 205 7.75 -7.41 -0.68
C PRO A 205 7.97 -8.36 0.50
N LEU A 206 7.49 -8.03 1.69
CA LEU A 206 7.53 -8.91 2.87
C LEU A 206 6.60 -10.12 2.76
N VAL A 207 5.66 -10.12 1.82
CA VAL A 207 4.70 -11.22 1.61
C VAL A 207 5.28 -12.36 0.77
N LEU A 208 6.49 -12.17 0.21
CA LEU A 208 7.25 -13.23 -0.47
C LEU A 208 7.90 -14.17 0.52
#